data_29ff3afbb25e83e55bb11ca694991dc4
#
_entry.id   29ff3afbb25e83e55bb11ca694991dc4
#
_cell.length_a   1.000
_cell.length_b   1.000
_cell.length_c   1.000
_cell.angle_alpha   90.00
_cell.angle_beta   90.00
_cell.angle_gamma   90.00
#
_symmetry.space_group_name_H-M   'P 1'
#
loop_
_entity.id
_entity.type
_entity.pdbx_description
1 polymer ?
#
loop_
_entity_poly.entity_id
_entity_poly.type
_entity_poly.pdbx_seq_one_letter_code
_entity_poly.pdbx_strand_id
1 'polypeptide(L)'
;MEYILHYIWKYRLYSAIDLRTTENEKIEIIDTGIENKDSGPDFFNAKVIIEGTLWAGSVEIHEKASDWIRHGHVTDPLYDNVILHIVEEDDKVIYRSNQTRIPQLILPIPEKVLDNIDWLLNNESPLACRERLPAIDALSLIHISEPTRQAEI
;
A
#
# COMPACT_ATOMS: atom_id res chain seq x y z
N MET A 1 10.99 -5.99 -5.05
CA MET A 1 9.52 -6.14 -5.08
C MET A 1 8.79 -5.01 -4.35
N GLU A 2 9.52 -4.26 -3.56
CA GLU A 2 8.92 -3.13 -2.82
C GLU A 2 8.26 -2.12 -3.75
N TYR A 3 8.91 -1.79 -4.88
CA TYR A 3 8.33 -0.84 -5.82
C TYR A 3 7.02 -1.33 -6.45
N ILE A 4 6.84 -2.63 -6.53
CA ILE A 4 5.59 -3.21 -7.03
C ILE A 4 4.48 -2.96 -6.01
N LEU A 5 4.80 -3.11 -4.72
CA LEU A 5 3.83 -2.82 -3.66
C LEU A 5 3.43 -1.35 -3.67
N HIS A 6 4.38 -0.45 -3.92
CA HIS A 6 4.05 0.97 -4.07
C HIS A 6 3.04 1.20 -5.18
N TYR A 7 3.25 0.56 -6.30
CA TYR A 7 2.37 0.67 -7.46
C TYR A 7 0.98 0.13 -7.14
N ILE A 8 0.92 -1.05 -6.53
CA ILE A 8 -0.34 -1.69 -6.16
C ILE A 8 -1.11 -0.84 -5.15
N TRP A 9 -0.43 -0.29 -4.17
CA TRP A 9 -1.05 0.58 -3.18
C TRP A 9 -1.56 1.85 -3.84
N LYS A 10 -0.71 2.53 -4.57
CA LYS A 10 -1.04 3.82 -5.20
C LYS A 10 -2.27 3.74 -6.09
N TYR A 11 -2.38 2.68 -6.87
CA TYR A 11 -3.47 2.53 -7.83
C TYR A 11 -4.58 1.60 -7.35
N ARG A 12 -4.56 1.22 -6.08
CA ARG A 12 -5.61 0.42 -5.44
C ARG A 12 -5.87 -0.90 -6.18
N LEU A 13 -4.80 -1.59 -6.55
CA LEU A 13 -4.91 -2.83 -7.30
C LEU A 13 -5.02 -4.06 -6.41
N TYR A 14 -5.10 -3.89 -5.11
CA TYR A 14 -5.32 -4.96 -4.15
C TYR A 14 -6.82 -5.25 -4.01
N SER A 15 -7.14 -6.43 -3.49
CA SER A 15 -8.53 -6.77 -3.19
C SER A 15 -8.95 -6.11 -1.89
N ALA A 16 -10.06 -5.35 -1.93
CA ALA A 16 -10.59 -4.70 -0.74
C ALA A 16 -11.64 -5.54 -0.02
N ILE A 17 -11.91 -6.75 -0.51
CA ILE A 17 -12.92 -7.62 0.08
C ILE A 17 -12.38 -8.20 1.39
N ASP A 18 -13.07 -7.93 2.49
CA ASP A 18 -12.72 -8.43 3.82
C ASP A 18 -11.25 -8.19 4.16
N LEU A 19 -10.77 -6.99 3.89
CA LEU A 19 -9.38 -6.63 4.15
C LEU A 19 -9.12 -6.60 5.65
N ARG A 20 -8.03 -7.24 6.09
CA ARG A 20 -7.69 -7.32 7.51
C ARG A 20 -6.22 -7.09 7.73
N THR A 21 -5.88 -6.48 8.88
CA THR A 21 -4.50 -6.33 9.29
C THR A 21 -3.91 -7.68 9.70
N THR A 22 -2.62 -7.72 9.95
CA THR A 22 -1.96 -8.95 10.40
C THR A 22 -2.45 -9.41 11.78
N GLU A 23 -3.14 -8.55 12.51
CA GLU A 23 -3.79 -8.89 13.77
C GLU A 23 -5.27 -9.24 13.59
N ASN A 24 -5.68 -9.48 12.35
CA ASN A 24 -7.04 -9.85 12.01
C ASN A 24 -8.05 -8.74 12.33
N GLU A 25 -7.63 -7.50 12.36
CA GLU A 25 -8.51 -6.36 12.52
C GLU A 25 -9.07 -5.93 11.17
N LYS A 26 -10.35 -5.64 11.14
CA LYS A 26 -10.99 -5.19 9.91
C LYS A 26 -10.47 -3.80 9.55
N ILE A 27 -10.02 -3.63 8.31
CA ILE A 27 -9.49 -2.36 7.84
C ILE A 27 -10.15 -1.96 6.52
N GLU A 28 -10.44 -0.68 6.41
CA GLU A 28 -10.99 -0.09 5.21
C GLU A 28 -10.09 1.06 4.79
N ILE A 29 -9.69 1.08 3.53
CA ILE A 29 -8.80 2.14 3.02
C ILE A 29 -9.66 3.22 2.40
N ILE A 30 -9.65 4.40 3.02
CA ILE A 30 -10.43 5.56 2.55
C ILE A 30 -9.62 6.36 1.54
N ASP A 31 -8.34 6.60 1.83
CA ASP A 31 -7.45 7.39 0.99
C ASP A 31 -6.05 6.81 1.10
N THR A 32 -5.45 6.48 -0.04
CA THR A 32 -4.10 5.90 -0.05
C THR A 32 -3.02 6.95 0.21
N GLY A 33 -3.37 8.20 0.16
CA GLY A 33 -2.41 9.28 0.41
C GLY A 33 -1.71 9.76 -0.84
N ILE A 34 -0.78 10.67 -0.63
CA ILE A 34 0.01 11.29 -1.69
C ILE A 34 1.41 10.73 -1.63
N GLU A 35 1.90 10.25 -2.75
CA GLU A 35 3.23 9.65 -2.83
C GLU A 35 4.30 10.68 -2.48
N ASN A 36 5.20 10.30 -1.57
CA ASN A 36 6.33 11.12 -1.17
C ASN A 36 7.59 10.62 -1.89
N LYS A 37 8.26 11.52 -2.58
CA LYS A 37 9.50 11.18 -3.29
C LYS A 37 10.74 11.69 -2.58
N ASP A 38 10.56 12.31 -1.43
CA ASP A 38 11.65 12.83 -0.61
C ASP A 38 11.85 11.93 0.61
N SER A 39 12.56 12.42 1.62
CA SER A 39 12.77 11.67 2.85
C SER A 39 11.48 11.56 3.65
N GLY A 40 11.39 10.54 4.49
CA GLY A 40 10.20 10.27 5.28
C GLY A 40 9.37 9.13 4.72
N PRO A 41 8.19 8.90 5.30
CA PRO A 41 7.32 7.81 4.85
C PRO A 41 6.93 7.89 3.39
N ASP A 42 6.56 6.76 2.82
CA ASP A 42 6.30 6.64 1.39
C ASP A 42 5.07 7.38 0.90
N PHE A 43 4.03 7.49 1.74
CA PHE A 43 2.80 8.22 1.39
C PHE A 43 2.35 9.07 2.55
N PHE A 44 1.86 10.28 2.25
CA PHE A 44 1.34 11.23 3.24
C PHE A 44 -0.17 11.32 3.20
N ASN A 45 -0.78 11.68 4.32
CA ASN A 45 -2.21 12.01 4.40
C ASN A 45 -3.12 10.88 3.93
N ALA A 46 -2.72 9.67 4.23
CA ALA A 46 -3.59 8.53 4.02
C ALA A 46 -4.67 8.49 5.10
N LYS A 47 -5.79 7.86 4.81
CA LYS A 47 -6.89 7.68 5.76
C LYS A 47 -7.36 6.25 5.70
N VAL A 48 -7.46 5.64 6.87
CA VAL A 48 -7.94 4.26 7.00
C VAL A 48 -8.87 4.16 8.18
N ILE A 49 -9.78 3.20 8.14
CA ILE A 49 -10.64 2.87 9.27
C ILE A 49 -10.24 1.48 9.73
N ILE A 50 -9.82 1.38 10.99
CA ILE A 50 -9.45 0.09 11.59
C ILE A 50 -10.37 -0.15 12.76
N GLU A 51 -11.12 -1.23 12.71
CA GLU A 51 -12.10 -1.60 13.74
C GLU A 51 -13.01 -0.42 14.09
N GLY A 52 -13.46 0.29 13.08
CA GLY A 52 -14.40 1.39 13.26
C GLY A 52 -13.78 2.74 13.60
N THR A 53 -12.49 2.81 13.81
CA THR A 53 -11.81 4.06 14.15
C THR A 53 -11.06 4.61 12.94
N LEU A 54 -11.31 5.88 12.64
CA LEU A 54 -10.66 6.56 11.53
C LEU A 54 -9.27 7.04 11.96
N TRP A 55 -8.27 6.69 11.16
CA TRP A 55 -6.89 7.12 11.36
C TRP A 55 -6.44 7.91 10.14
N ALA A 56 -5.73 9.00 10.38
CA ALA A 56 -5.12 9.79 9.31
C ALA A 56 -3.64 9.93 9.61
N GLY A 57 -2.81 9.72 8.60
CA GLY A 57 -1.36 9.81 8.76
C GLY A 57 -0.64 9.24 7.56
N SER A 58 0.58 8.79 7.79
CA SER A 58 1.45 8.32 6.71
C SER A 58 1.44 6.80 6.60
N VAL A 59 1.83 6.32 5.43
CA VAL A 59 1.96 4.89 5.14
C VAL A 59 3.40 4.62 4.72
N GLU A 60 3.95 3.55 5.25
CA GLU A 60 5.27 3.07 4.87
C GLU A 60 5.15 1.68 4.27
N ILE A 61 5.95 1.38 3.26
CA ILE A 61 5.91 0.12 2.54
C ILE A 61 7.28 -0.53 2.54
N HIS A 62 7.35 -1.79 2.92
CA HIS A 62 8.58 -2.57 2.90
C HIS A 62 8.31 -3.97 2.38
N GLU A 63 9.36 -4.62 1.93
CA GLU A 63 9.28 -6.03 1.57
C GLU A 63 9.10 -6.87 2.83
N LYS A 64 9.91 -6.63 3.84
CA LYS A 64 9.80 -7.31 5.14
C LYS A 64 9.53 -6.31 6.24
N ALA A 65 8.75 -6.72 7.23
CA ALA A 65 8.48 -5.85 8.36
C ALA A 65 9.78 -5.45 9.07
N SER A 66 10.75 -6.35 9.17
CA SER A 66 12.04 -6.07 9.80
C SER A 66 12.84 -4.98 9.10
N ASP A 67 12.52 -4.65 7.86
CA ASP A 67 13.18 -3.56 7.16
C ASP A 67 12.97 -2.22 7.85
N TRP A 68 11.88 -2.08 8.59
CA TRP A 68 11.65 -0.89 9.42
C TRP A 68 12.82 -0.63 10.35
N ILE A 69 13.30 -1.68 11.01
CA ILE A 69 14.41 -1.57 11.94
C ILE A 69 15.72 -1.40 11.20
N ARG A 70 15.91 -2.16 10.14
CA ARG A 70 17.15 -2.11 9.34
C ARG A 70 17.36 -0.73 8.72
N HIS A 71 16.26 -0.04 8.33
CA HIS A 71 16.36 1.30 7.76
C HIS A 71 16.40 2.41 8.80
N GLY A 72 16.40 2.07 10.11
CA GLY A 72 16.53 3.05 11.16
C GLY A 72 15.31 3.89 11.45
N HIS A 73 14.13 3.42 11.06
CA HIS A 73 12.89 4.19 11.25
C HIS A 73 12.47 4.29 12.72
N VAL A 74 12.97 3.38 13.55
CA VAL A 74 12.60 3.33 14.97
C VAL A 74 12.85 4.63 15.69
N THR A 75 13.95 5.32 15.34
CA THR A 75 14.36 6.55 16.02
C THR A 75 14.12 7.81 15.20
N ASP A 76 13.52 7.67 14.03
CA ASP A 76 13.30 8.81 13.14
C ASP A 76 11.92 9.40 13.40
N PRO A 77 11.83 10.64 13.92
CA PRO A 77 10.55 11.25 14.24
C PRO A 77 9.63 11.44 13.03
N LEU A 78 10.17 11.43 11.82
CA LEU A 78 9.35 11.53 10.61
C LEU A 78 8.43 10.32 10.45
N TYR A 79 8.74 9.20 11.12
CA TYR A 79 7.96 7.98 11.01
C TYR A 79 6.97 7.79 12.16
N ASP A 80 6.92 8.73 13.10
CA ASP A 80 6.00 8.62 14.24
C ASP A 80 4.53 8.77 13.86
N ASN A 81 4.24 9.36 12.72
CA ASN A 81 2.86 9.50 12.25
C ASN A 81 2.44 8.43 11.24
N VAL A 82 3.22 7.38 11.12
CA VAL A 82 2.82 6.24 10.28
C VAL A 82 1.68 5.50 10.94
N ILE A 83 0.57 5.39 10.21
CA ILE A 83 -0.64 4.73 10.71
C ILE A 83 -0.79 3.32 10.15
N LEU A 84 -0.04 2.98 9.12
CA LEU A 84 -0.13 1.68 8.48
C LEU A 84 1.22 1.32 7.86
N HIS A 85 1.68 0.12 8.14
CA HIS A 85 2.88 -0.44 7.56
C HIS A 85 2.50 -1.58 6.63
N ILE A 86 2.73 -1.40 5.35
CA ILE A 86 2.41 -2.41 4.34
C ILE A 86 3.64 -3.25 4.09
N VAL A 87 3.50 -4.56 4.19
CA VAL A 87 4.62 -5.48 4.05
C VAL A 87 4.23 -6.67 3.17
N GLU A 88 5.22 -7.26 2.57
CA GLU A 88 5.03 -8.52 1.86
C GLU A 88 5.19 -9.69 2.83
N GLU A 89 6.11 -9.55 3.77
CA GLU A 89 6.38 -10.57 4.77
C GLU A 89 6.30 -9.97 6.17
N ASP A 90 5.40 -10.48 6.99
CA ASP A 90 5.18 -10.02 8.37
C ASP A 90 6.09 -10.79 9.33
N ASP A 91 7.38 -10.53 9.25
CA ASP A 91 8.39 -11.25 10.03
C ASP A 91 8.70 -10.61 11.38
N LYS A 92 8.10 -9.46 11.70
CA LYS A 92 8.37 -8.78 12.97
C LYS A 92 7.26 -7.81 13.33
N VAL A 93 6.98 -7.69 14.63
CA VAL A 93 6.06 -6.68 15.15
C VAL A 93 6.82 -5.34 15.21
N ILE A 94 6.19 -4.28 14.76
CA ILE A 94 6.83 -2.97 14.67
C ILE A 94 6.13 -1.98 15.60
N TYR A 95 6.94 -1.18 16.29
CA TYR A 95 6.45 -0.17 17.24
C TYR A 95 6.95 1.21 16.85
N ARG A 96 6.14 2.23 17.15
CA ARG A 96 6.58 3.63 17.06
C ARG A 96 7.53 3.94 18.19
N SER A 97 8.16 5.12 18.14
CA SER A 97 9.07 5.56 19.20
C SER A 97 8.38 5.65 20.56
N ASN A 98 7.05 5.88 20.56
CA ASN A 98 6.27 5.96 21.81
C ASN A 98 5.79 4.59 22.29
N GLN A 99 6.29 3.49 21.71
CA GLN A 99 5.98 2.11 22.10
C GLN A 99 4.60 1.64 21.67
N THR A 100 3.86 2.41 20.87
CA THR A 100 2.60 1.93 20.33
C THR A 100 2.86 1.11 19.08
N ARG A 101 2.09 0.04 18.90
CA ARG A 101 2.23 -0.86 17.75
C ARG A 101 1.69 -0.20 16.49
N ILE A 102 2.40 -0.39 15.38
CA ILE A 102 1.94 0.08 14.09
C ILE A 102 1.17 -1.06 13.42
N PRO A 103 -0.09 -0.83 13.00
CA PRO A 103 -0.82 -1.85 12.26
C PRO A 103 -0.09 -2.24 10.99
N GLN A 104 -0.04 -3.53 10.69
CA GLN A 104 0.60 -4.03 9.48
C GLN A 104 -0.41 -4.70 8.58
N LEU A 105 -0.17 -4.61 7.29
CA LEU A 105 -1.09 -5.12 6.28
C LEU A 105 -0.31 -5.81 5.18
N ILE A 106 -0.72 -7.03 4.86
CA ILE A 106 -0.25 -7.73 3.66
C ILE A 106 -1.35 -7.54 2.62
N LEU A 107 -1.03 -6.87 1.52
CA LEU A 107 -2.03 -6.59 0.50
C LEU A 107 -2.43 -7.86 -0.24
N PRO A 108 -3.71 -8.22 -0.25
CA PRO A 108 -4.17 -9.34 -1.06
C PRO A 108 -4.23 -8.89 -2.52
N ILE A 109 -3.35 -9.45 -3.33
CA ILE A 109 -3.20 -9.05 -4.72
C ILE A 109 -3.90 -10.07 -5.61
N PRO A 110 -4.91 -9.66 -6.40
CA PRO A 110 -5.57 -10.58 -7.30
C PRO A 110 -4.60 -11.19 -8.30
N GLU A 111 -4.80 -12.46 -8.63
CA GLU A 111 -3.93 -13.17 -9.55
C GLU A 111 -3.81 -12.46 -10.89
N LYS A 112 -4.91 -11.92 -11.38
CA LYS A 112 -4.92 -11.16 -12.63
C LYS A 112 -3.96 -9.98 -12.61
N VAL A 113 -3.88 -9.30 -11.48
CA VAL A 113 -2.96 -8.17 -11.31
C VAL A 113 -1.52 -8.67 -11.31
N LEU A 114 -1.26 -9.78 -10.61
CA LEU A 114 0.07 -10.37 -10.58
C LEU A 114 0.52 -10.79 -11.97
N ASP A 115 -0.37 -11.38 -12.76
CA ASP A 115 -0.06 -11.80 -14.12
C ASP A 115 0.33 -10.61 -15.00
N ASN A 116 -0.38 -9.51 -14.87
CA ASN A 116 -0.08 -8.29 -15.61
C ASN A 116 1.28 -7.71 -15.22
N ILE A 117 1.59 -7.75 -13.95
CA ILE A 117 2.88 -7.27 -13.46
C ILE A 117 4.01 -8.16 -13.97
N ASP A 118 3.82 -9.47 -13.94
CA ASP A 118 4.81 -10.42 -14.46
C ASP A 118 5.05 -10.16 -15.95
N TRP A 119 4.00 -9.92 -16.68
CA TRP A 119 4.12 -9.60 -18.11
C TRP A 119 4.95 -8.33 -18.31
N LEU A 120 4.67 -7.29 -17.53
CA LEU A 120 5.43 -6.04 -17.59
C LEU A 120 6.91 -6.25 -17.31
N LEU A 121 7.22 -7.01 -16.27
CA LEU A 121 8.60 -7.23 -15.87
C LEU A 121 9.37 -8.08 -16.87
N ASN A 122 8.69 -8.99 -17.55
CA ASN A 122 9.34 -9.90 -18.49
C ASN A 122 9.44 -9.32 -19.90
N ASN A 123 8.78 -8.22 -20.19
CA ASN A 123 8.86 -7.58 -21.50
C ASN A 123 9.85 -6.44 -21.47
N GLU A 124 10.84 -6.53 -22.30
CA GLU A 124 11.98 -5.63 -22.28
C GLU A 124 11.76 -4.33 -23.05
N SER A 125 10.60 -4.13 -23.63
CA SER A 125 10.33 -2.93 -24.41
C SER A 125 9.54 -1.94 -23.56
N PRO A 126 10.19 -1.03 -22.87
CA PRO A 126 9.52 -0.10 -21.95
C PRO A 126 8.48 0.77 -22.63
N LEU A 127 8.73 1.19 -23.86
CA LEU A 127 7.80 2.04 -24.58
C LEU A 127 6.53 1.28 -24.95
N ALA A 128 6.69 0.08 -25.45
CA ALA A 128 5.53 -0.74 -25.81
C ALA A 128 4.71 -1.07 -24.57
N CYS A 129 5.37 -1.36 -23.47
CA CYS A 129 4.67 -1.66 -22.23
C CYS A 129 3.88 -0.46 -21.73
N ARG A 130 4.50 0.71 -21.79
CA ARG A 130 3.84 1.92 -21.32
C ARG A 130 2.60 2.26 -22.13
N GLU A 131 2.67 2.08 -23.43
CA GLU A 131 1.55 2.42 -24.29
C GLU A 131 0.40 1.44 -24.17
N ARG A 132 0.72 0.16 -24.10
CA ARG A 132 -0.31 -0.86 -24.20
C ARG A 132 -0.91 -1.24 -22.87
N LEU A 133 -0.06 -1.56 -21.92
CA LEU A 133 -0.54 -2.13 -20.67
C LEU A 133 -1.15 -1.10 -19.72
N PRO A 134 -0.46 -0.02 -19.39
CA PRO A 134 -1.04 0.94 -18.46
C PRO A 134 -2.35 1.53 -18.94
N ALA A 135 -2.45 1.79 -20.23
CA ALA A 135 -3.65 2.42 -20.75
C ALA A 135 -4.84 1.49 -20.74
N ILE A 136 -4.61 0.20 -20.91
CA ILE A 136 -5.71 -0.75 -21.04
C ILE A 136 -6.08 -1.37 -19.71
N ASP A 137 -5.13 -2.05 -19.10
CA ASP A 137 -5.45 -2.86 -17.93
C ASP A 137 -5.55 -2.08 -16.64
N ALA A 138 -4.57 -1.26 -16.36
CA ALA A 138 -4.58 -0.48 -15.14
C ALA A 138 -5.74 0.48 -15.08
N LEU A 139 -6.01 1.17 -16.18
CA LEU A 139 -7.10 2.11 -16.22
C LEU A 139 -8.46 1.43 -16.16
N SER A 140 -8.58 0.26 -16.77
CA SER A 140 -9.82 -0.50 -16.68
C SER A 140 -10.14 -0.89 -15.25
N LEU A 141 -9.15 -1.33 -14.51
CA LEU A 141 -9.36 -1.72 -13.13
C LEU A 141 -9.72 -0.52 -12.26
N ILE A 142 -9.02 0.57 -12.45
CA ILE A 142 -9.30 1.79 -11.69
C ILE A 142 -10.67 2.33 -12.06
N HIS A 143 -11.00 2.31 -13.32
CA HIS A 143 -12.27 2.82 -13.80
C HIS A 143 -13.45 2.04 -13.24
N ILE A 144 -13.30 0.75 -13.10
CA ILE A 144 -14.35 -0.08 -12.51
C ILE A 144 -14.60 0.33 -11.08
N SER A 145 -13.56 0.71 -10.35
CA SER A 145 -13.71 1.14 -8.97
C SER A 145 -14.34 2.51 -8.82
N GLU A 146 -14.04 3.41 -9.74
CA GLU A 146 -14.47 4.79 -9.67
C GLU A 146 -15.98 4.97 -9.56
N PRO A 147 -16.76 4.37 -10.45
CA PRO A 147 -18.21 4.56 -10.38
C PRO A 147 -18.78 4.17 -9.04
N THR A 148 -18.28 3.11 -8.45
CA THR A 148 -18.74 2.67 -7.16
C THR A 148 -18.46 3.72 -6.09
N ARG A 149 -17.27 4.25 -6.09
CA ARG A 149 -16.88 5.26 -5.12
C ARG A 149 -17.72 6.52 -5.27
N GLN A 150 -17.98 6.93 -6.48
CA GLN A 150 -18.78 8.13 -6.72
C GLN A 150 -20.22 7.94 -6.32
N ALA A 151 -20.74 6.77 -6.47
CA ALA A 151 -22.10 6.48 -6.10
C ALA A 151 -22.34 6.67 -4.60
N GLU A 152 -21.31 6.61 -3.81
CA GLU A 152 -21.40 6.77 -2.38
C GLU A 152 -21.55 8.22 -1.96
N ILE A 153 -21.23 9.12 -2.81
CA ILE A 153 -21.28 10.52 -2.50
C ILE A 153 -22.70 11.04 -2.67
#